data_d35c04919f17c231f1e5498653b7b190
#
_entry.id   d35c04919f17c231f1e5498653b7b190
#
_cell.length_a   1.000
_cell.length_b   1.000
_cell.length_c   1.000
_cell.angle_alpha   90.00
_cell.angle_beta   90.00
_cell.angle_gamma   90.00
#
_symmetry.space_group_name_H-M   'P 1'
#
loop_
_entity.id
_entity.type
_entity.pdbx_description
1 polymer ?
#
loop_
_entity_poly.entity_id
_entity_poly.type
_entity_poly.pdbx_seq_one_letter_code
_entity_poly.pdbx_strand_id
1 'polypeptide(L)'
;MLAAGEDPAYQPPDAPLSRGLEVHPAGQSPDLKVWIDRSIVPEGYGWIFPAGDELRIGVGSFDPRFHVKDNTVKLADDLGADAVGFQGNWIPHKLRDAVEDGIFFAGDSAGHCLPLTAEGIRTALYFGVACGRELRSVLEGDKTREQALGSYFAFSASHEWKYKWLLRGQKILPRIHPPLAQRIIEAGNRPSFLNWSFNHYWNIATPDIVTATPSPARRTVVPASAAA
;
A
#
# COMPACT_ATOMS: atom_id res chain seq x y z
N MET A 1 4.36 -17.30 3.93
CA MET A 1 4.28 -15.91 3.50
C MET A 1 4.26 -15.07 4.76
N LEU A 2 5.38 -14.42 5.07
CA LEU A 2 5.44 -13.51 6.21
C LEU A 2 4.84 -12.16 5.74
N ALA A 3 3.64 -11.87 6.19
CA ALA A 3 2.95 -10.60 5.96
C ALA A 3 3.35 -9.55 7.02
N ALA A 4 4.47 -9.76 7.69
CA ALA A 4 4.91 -8.93 8.80
C ALA A 4 5.75 -7.76 8.29
N GLY A 5 5.11 -6.65 7.96
CA GLY A 5 5.79 -5.38 7.74
C GLY A 5 6.57 -4.88 8.97
N GLU A 6 6.54 -5.62 10.08
CA GLU A 6 7.07 -5.22 11.38
C GLU A 6 8.21 -6.11 11.90
N ASP A 7 8.59 -7.19 11.22
CA ASP A 7 9.71 -7.98 11.70
C ASP A 7 11.03 -7.22 11.49
N PRO A 8 11.69 -6.74 12.56
CA PRO A 8 12.96 -6.01 12.43
C PRO A 8 14.06 -6.80 11.70
N ALA A 9 13.94 -8.13 11.66
CA ALA A 9 14.89 -8.99 10.95
C ALA A 9 14.88 -8.75 9.43
N TYR A 10 13.75 -8.29 8.89
CA TYR A 10 13.56 -8.09 7.45
C TYR A 10 13.36 -6.63 7.04
N GLN A 11 13.36 -5.68 7.98
CA GLN A 11 13.31 -4.26 7.67
C GLN A 11 14.71 -3.66 7.70
N PRO A 12 15.16 -2.98 6.64
CA PRO A 12 16.42 -2.24 6.71
C PRO A 12 16.32 -1.18 7.81
N PRO A 13 17.35 -1.04 8.68
CA PRO A 13 17.32 -0.09 9.80
C PRO A 13 17.19 1.38 9.34
N ASP A 14 17.49 1.67 8.09
CA ASP A 14 17.39 2.99 7.45
C ASP A 14 16.16 3.15 6.54
N ALA A 15 15.22 2.22 6.62
CA ALA A 15 14.00 2.28 5.79
C ALA A 15 13.22 3.58 6.07
N PRO A 16 12.86 4.37 5.05
CA PRO A 16 11.95 5.48 5.23
C PRO A 16 10.56 4.95 5.59
N LEU A 17 10.10 5.33 6.77
CA LEU A 17 8.81 4.92 7.31
C LEU A 17 7.85 6.11 7.38
N SER A 18 6.57 5.85 7.20
CA SER A 18 5.48 6.69 7.64
C SER A 18 4.76 6.03 8.81
N ARG A 19 3.95 6.79 9.51
CA ARG A 19 3.11 6.29 10.60
C ARG A 19 1.67 6.66 10.31
N GLY A 20 0.78 5.67 10.33
CA GLY A 20 -0.66 5.86 10.19
C GLY A 20 -1.42 5.34 11.39
N LEU A 21 -2.52 6.01 11.73
CA LEU A 21 -3.49 5.54 12.71
C LEU A 21 -4.88 5.92 12.22
N GLU A 22 -5.81 5.00 12.32
CA GLU A 22 -7.22 5.24 12.03
C GLU A 22 -8.13 4.69 13.14
N VAL A 23 -9.34 5.18 13.17
CA VAL A 23 -10.44 4.71 14.01
C VAL A 23 -11.59 4.22 13.14
N HIS A 24 -12.37 3.29 13.65
CA HIS A 24 -13.43 2.60 12.92
C HIS A 24 -14.81 2.79 13.59
N PRO A 25 -15.33 4.01 13.67
CA PRO A 25 -16.69 4.23 14.17
C PRO A 25 -17.74 3.65 13.22
N ALA A 26 -18.85 3.19 13.76
CA ALA A 26 -20.03 2.90 12.97
C ALA A 26 -20.54 4.17 12.29
N GLY A 27 -20.93 4.06 11.03
CA GLY A 27 -21.43 5.21 10.27
C GLY A 27 -21.28 5.04 8.77
N GLN A 28 -21.80 6.03 8.04
CA GLN A 28 -21.72 6.08 6.59
C GLN A 28 -21.30 7.48 6.15
N SER A 29 -20.57 7.55 5.07
CA SER A 29 -20.22 8.80 4.40
C SER A 29 -20.51 8.64 2.90
N PRO A 30 -21.15 9.63 2.27
CA PRO A 30 -21.37 9.59 0.82
C PRO A 30 -20.05 9.78 0.04
N ASP A 31 -19.05 10.37 0.67
CA ASP A 31 -17.81 10.78 0.03
C ASP A 31 -16.59 10.24 0.75
N LEU A 32 -15.59 9.90 -0.04
CA LEU A 32 -14.20 9.78 0.39
C LEU A 32 -13.59 11.18 0.43
N LYS A 33 -12.98 11.57 1.56
CA LYS A 33 -12.30 12.86 1.69
C LYS A 33 -10.88 12.69 2.20
N VAL A 34 -9.99 13.52 1.68
CA VAL A 34 -8.60 13.61 2.11
C VAL A 34 -8.27 15.07 2.38
N TRP A 35 -7.64 15.34 3.52
CA TRP A 35 -7.20 16.68 3.90
C TRP A 35 -5.67 16.74 3.91
N ILE A 36 -5.11 17.58 3.06
CA ILE A 36 -3.69 17.93 3.07
C ILE A 36 -3.59 19.28 3.80
N ASP A 37 -3.62 19.22 5.13
CA ASP A 37 -3.67 20.39 5.99
C ASP A 37 -2.67 20.25 7.14
N ARG A 38 -1.78 21.23 7.27
CA ARG A 38 -0.76 21.23 8.32
C ARG A 38 -1.32 21.41 9.73
N SER A 39 -2.55 21.90 9.87
CA SER A 39 -3.23 21.96 11.16
C SER A 39 -3.69 20.58 11.63
N ILE A 40 -3.92 19.65 10.71
CA ILE A 40 -4.23 18.24 11.01
C ILE A 40 -2.91 17.48 11.25
N VAL A 41 -1.95 17.60 10.34
CA VAL A 41 -0.64 16.96 10.45
C VAL A 41 0.41 17.75 9.68
N PRO A 42 1.57 18.06 10.27
CA PRO A 42 2.59 18.91 9.62
C PRO A 42 3.11 18.37 8.29
N GLU A 43 3.34 17.05 8.22
CA GLU A 43 3.85 16.34 7.05
C GLU A 43 3.04 15.06 6.82
N GLY A 44 1.96 15.14 6.04
CA GLY A 44 1.07 14.01 5.81
C GLY A 44 -0.31 14.44 5.38
N TYR A 45 -1.32 13.66 5.76
CA TYR A 45 -2.72 13.93 5.46
C TYR A 45 -3.66 13.22 6.43
N GLY A 46 -4.89 13.76 6.56
CA GLY A 46 -6.01 13.10 7.20
C GLY A 46 -7.00 12.55 6.19
N TRP A 47 -7.81 11.59 6.58
CA TRP A 47 -8.82 10.98 5.70
C TRP A 47 -10.09 10.56 6.42
N ILE A 48 -11.18 10.46 5.65
CA ILE A 48 -12.36 9.67 5.96
C ILE A 48 -12.71 8.82 4.74
N PHE A 49 -12.79 7.51 4.93
CA PHE A 49 -13.16 6.55 3.88
C PHE A 49 -14.38 5.76 4.34
N PRO A 50 -15.45 5.67 3.51
CA PRO A 50 -16.57 4.79 3.79
C PRO A 50 -16.12 3.32 3.60
N ALA A 51 -16.51 2.45 4.54
CA ALA A 51 -16.16 1.04 4.53
C ALA A 51 -17.35 0.17 4.96
N GLY A 52 -18.41 0.17 4.15
CA GLY A 52 -19.66 -0.51 4.48
C GLY A 52 -20.44 0.21 5.57
N ASP A 53 -20.63 -0.45 6.71
CA ASP A 53 -21.38 0.10 7.86
C ASP A 53 -20.46 0.86 8.86
N GLU A 54 -19.19 1.02 8.53
CA GLU A 54 -18.23 1.77 9.33
C GLU A 54 -17.49 2.83 8.52
N LEU A 55 -16.87 3.76 9.20
CA LEU A 55 -15.99 4.76 8.64
C LEU A 55 -14.54 4.44 9.01
N ARG A 56 -13.61 4.77 8.13
CA ARG A 56 -12.17 4.75 8.37
C ARG A 56 -11.70 6.19 8.45
N ILE A 57 -11.55 6.71 9.68
CA ILE A 57 -11.09 8.08 9.91
C ILE A 57 -9.68 8.02 10.46
N GLY A 58 -8.74 8.65 9.79
CA GLY A 58 -7.35 8.52 10.19
C GLY A 58 -6.46 9.68 9.82
N VAL A 59 -5.26 9.64 10.40
CA VAL A 59 -4.17 10.58 10.13
C VAL A 59 -2.89 9.79 9.86
N GLY A 60 -2.19 10.15 8.79
CA GLY A 60 -0.90 9.61 8.43
C GLY A 60 0.17 10.69 8.42
N SER A 61 1.34 10.40 9.00
CA SER A 61 2.51 11.29 8.97
C SER A 61 3.67 10.64 8.22
N PHE A 62 4.31 11.42 7.35
CA PHE A 62 5.57 11.04 6.69
C PHE A 62 6.79 11.18 7.62
N ASP A 63 6.65 11.91 8.75
CA ASP A 63 7.63 11.85 9.85
C ASP A 63 7.22 10.73 10.81
N PRO A 64 7.95 9.62 10.88
CA PRO A 64 7.62 8.49 11.75
C PRO A 64 7.67 8.83 13.24
N ARG A 65 8.35 9.92 13.62
CA ARG A 65 8.46 10.37 15.02
C ARG A 65 7.23 11.15 15.46
N PHE A 66 6.42 11.65 14.52
CA PHE A 66 5.22 12.40 14.84
C PHE A 66 4.12 11.46 15.39
N HIS A 67 3.61 11.78 16.57
CA HIS A 67 2.55 11.00 17.21
C HIS A 67 1.17 11.40 16.65
N VAL A 68 0.59 10.54 15.83
CA VAL A 68 -0.66 10.82 15.10
C VAL A 68 -1.94 10.58 15.92
N LYS A 69 -1.85 10.01 17.14
CA LYS A 69 -3.03 9.59 17.89
C LYS A 69 -3.97 10.75 18.24
N ASP A 70 -3.42 11.81 18.83
CA ASP A 70 -4.24 12.95 19.26
C ASP A 70 -4.88 13.66 18.06
N ASN A 71 -4.16 13.73 16.94
CA ASN A 71 -4.68 14.29 15.70
C ASN A 71 -5.76 13.42 15.07
N THR A 72 -5.64 12.07 15.18
CA THR A 72 -6.68 11.15 14.72
C THR A 72 -7.95 11.28 15.56
N VAL A 73 -7.81 11.31 16.89
CA VAL A 73 -8.95 11.55 17.79
C VAL A 73 -9.61 12.87 17.49
N LYS A 74 -8.82 13.96 17.41
CA LYS A 74 -9.34 15.28 17.08
C LYS A 74 -10.08 15.31 15.74
N LEU A 75 -9.55 14.66 14.71
CA LEU A 75 -10.21 14.59 13.40
C LEU A 75 -11.53 13.83 13.47
N ALA A 76 -11.60 12.72 14.23
CA ALA A 76 -12.85 12.01 14.48
C ALA A 76 -13.87 12.90 15.19
N ASP A 77 -13.47 13.58 16.26
CA ASP A 77 -14.32 14.51 17.02
C ASP A 77 -14.83 15.68 16.13
N ASP A 78 -13.96 16.29 15.32
CA ASP A 78 -14.32 17.35 14.37
C ASP A 78 -15.36 16.87 13.31
N LEU A 79 -15.39 15.57 13.04
CA LEU A 79 -16.34 14.93 12.13
C LEU A 79 -17.59 14.37 12.86
N GLY A 80 -17.68 14.54 14.18
CA GLY A 80 -18.79 14.06 14.99
C GLY A 80 -18.82 12.53 15.13
N ALA A 81 -17.66 11.87 15.04
CA ALA A 81 -17.54 10.42 15.12
C ALA A 81 -16.76 9.97 16.36
N ASP A 82 -17.13 8.82 16.91
CA ASP A 82 -16.44 8.24 18.06
C ASP A 82 -15.05 7.72 17.69
N ALA A 83 -14.04 8.02 18.49
CA ALA A 83 -12.69 7.52 18.31
C ALA A 83 -12.55 6.09 18.89
N VAL A 84 -13.09 5.10 18.18
CA VAL A 84 -13.11 3.68 18.56
C VAL A 84 -12.45 2.80 17.49
N GLY A 85 -12.08 1.56 17.85
CA GLY A 85 -11.55 0.59 16.89
C GLY A 85 -10.20 1.02 16.31
N PHE A 86 -9.27 1.48 17.15
CA PHE A 86 -7.97 1.95 16.70
C PHE A 86 -7.19 0.88 15.93
N GLN A 87 -6.75 1.24 14.72
CA GLN A 87 -5.84 0.45 13.91
C GLN A 87 -4.74 1.35 13.36
N GLY A 88 -3.50 0.93 13.47
CA GLY A 88 -2.38 1.71 12.92
C GLY A 88 -1.11 0.91 12.86
N ASN A 89 -0.21 1.37 11.99
CA ASN A 89 1.07 0.72 11.77
C ASN A 89 2.13 1.67 11.23
N TRP A 90 3.36 1.17 11.22
CA TRP A 90 4.47 1.73 10.47
C TRP A 90 4.39 1.25 9.02
N ILE A 91 4.57 2.17 8.07
CA ILE A 91 4.44 1.90 6.65
C ILE A 91 5.79 2.11 5.98
N PRO A 92 6.48 1.05 5.51
CA PRO A 92 7.75 1.18 4.82
C PRO A 92 7.52 1.66 3.38
N HIS A 93 8.32 2.64 2.94
CA HIS A 93 8.21 3.26 1.61
C HIS A 93 9.39 3.00 0.68
N LYS A 94 10.37 2.21 1.11
CA LYS A 94 11.49 1.84 0.25
C LYS A 94 11.24 0.43 -0.27
N LEU A 95 11.17 0.31 -1.59
CA LEU A 95 11.17 -1.00 -2.23
C LEU A 95 12.46 -1.71 -1.82
N ARG A 96 12.31 -2.92 -1.28
CA ARG A 96 13.42 -3.80 -0.94
C ARG A 96 13.44 -4.99 -1.90
N ASP A 97 14.46 -5.82 -1.76
CA ASP A 97 14.50 -7.08 -2.48
C ASP A 97 13.29 -7.94 -2.09
N ALA A 98 12.46 -8.24 -3.09
CA ALA A 98 11.24 -9.02 -2.88
C ALA A 98 11.52 -10.52 -2.72
N VAL A 99 12.78 -10.90 -2.75
CA VAL A 99 13.29 -12.26 -2.52
C VAL A 99 14.56 -12.18 -1.67
N GLU A 100 14.56 -12.87 -0.55
CA GLU A 100 15.71 -12.97 0.35
C GLU A 100 15.70 -14.36 0.98
N ASP A 101 16.84 -15.03 1.07
CA ASP A 101 17.01 -16.38 1.65
C ASP A 101 16.03 -17.43 1.08
N GLY A 102 15.68 -17.29 -0.21
CA GLY A 102 14.73 -18.17 -0.87
C GLY A 102 13.27 -17.96 -0.45
N ILE A 103 12.95 -16.85 0.20
CA ILE A 103 11.59 -16.47 0.64
C ILE A 103 11.07 -15.38 -0.29
N PHE A 104 9.79 -15.48 -0.66
CA PHE A 104 9.07 -14.44 -1.39
C PHE A 104 8.44 -13.45 -0.41
N PHE A 105 8.63 -12.16 -0.65
CA PHE A 105 8.02 -11.07 0.09
C PHE A 105 7.06 -10.29 -0.81
N ALA A 106 5.88 -9.92 -0.29
CA ALA A 106 4.91 -9.11 -0.99
C ALA A 106 4.19 -8.15 -0.03
N GLY A 107 3.65 -7.04 -0.54
CA GLY A 107 3.04 -6.00 0.29
C GLY A 107 4.08 -5.21 1.09
N ASP A 108 3.71 -4.77 2.28
CA ASP A 108 4.58 -3.94 3.12
C ASP A 108 5.89 -4.62 3.50
N SER A 109 5.90 -5.95 3.64
CA SER A 109 7.11 -6.73 3.91
C SER A 109 8.18 -6.62 2.81
N ALA A 110 7.78 -6.25 1.58
CA ALA A 110 8.68 -5.95 0.46
C ALA A 110 8.78 -4.44 0.15
N GLY A 111 8.21 -3.59 0.99
CA GLY A 111 8.15 -2.15 0.75
C GLY A 111 7.28 -1.76 -0.45
N HIS A 112 6.26 -2.56 -0.77
CA HIS A 112 5.40 -2.33 -1.93
C HIS A 112 4.35 -1.24 -1.71
N CYS A 113 4.21 -0.68 -0.51
CA CYS A 113 3.37 0.49 -0.29
C CYS A 113 3.93 1.70 -1.05
N LEU A 114 3.11 2.35 -1.87
CA LEU A 114 3.55 3.51 -2.64
C LEU A 114 3.91 4.66 -1.71
N PRO A 115 5.09 5.25 -1.84
CA PRO A 115 5.40 6.51 -1.20
C PRO A 115 4.42 7.60 -1.63
N LEU A 116 4.34 8.69 -0.88
CA LEU A 116 3.51 9.87 -1.13
C LEU A 116 2.02 9.66 -0.82
N THR A 117 1.44 8.55 -1.24
CA THR A 117 0.01 8.25 -1.05
C THR A 117 -0.25 7.24 0.05
N ALA A 118 0.79 6.52 0.50
CA ALA A 118 0.68 5.37 1.40
C ALA A 118 -0.33 4.32 0.93
N GLU A 119 -0.49 4.20 -0.40
CA GLU A 119 -1.37 3.22 -1.00
C GLU A 119 -0.70 1.84 -0.99
N GLY A 120 -1.16 0.96 -0.09
CA GLY A 120 -0.60 -0.38 0.07
C GLY A 120 -1.47 -1.50 -0.49
N ILE A 121 -2.81 -1.38 -0.42
CA ILE A 121 -3.74 -2.49 -0.74
C ILE A 121 -3.64 -2.91 -2.21
N ARG A 122 -3.79 -1.97 -3.14
CA ARG A 122 -3.72 -2.24 -4.58
C ARG A 122 -2.37 -2.80 -5.00
N THR A 123 -1.30 -2.23 -4.49
CA THR A 123 0.06 -2.69 -4.79
C THR A 123 0.36 -4.04 -4.17
N ALA A 124 -0.10 -4.31 -2.95
CA ALA A 124 0.02 -5.64 -2.33
C ALA A 124 -0.70 -6.71 -3.17
N LEU A 125 -1.88 -6.42 -3.70
CA LEU A 125 -2.60 -7.31 -4.62
C LEU A 125 -1.83 -7.50 -5.93
N TYR A 126 -1.32 -6.44 -6.53
CA TYR A 126 -0.56 -6.50 -7.78
C TYR A 126 0.69 -7.39 -7.67
N PHE A 127 1.53 -7.12 -6.69
CA PHE A 127 2.74 -7.92 -6.46
C PHE A 127 2.41 -9.32 -5.91
N GLY A 128 1.35 -9.45 -5.11
CA GLY A 128 0.86 -10.73 -4.61
C GLY A 128 0.39 -11.66 -5.73
N VAL A 129 -0.33 -11.13 -6.73
CA VAL A 129 -0.73 -11.89 -7.92
C VAL A 129 0.50 -12.32 -8.72
N ALA A 130 1.48 -11.44 -8.92
CA ALA A 130 2.72 -11.80 -9.61
C ALA A 130 3.49 -12.91 -8.86
N CYS A 131 3.62 -12.80 -7.53
CA CYS A 131 4.20 -13.82 -6.68
C CYS A 131 3.45 -15.16 -6.81
N GLY A 132 2.11 -15.10 -6.73
CA GLY A 132 1.27 -16.30 -6.87
C GLY A 132 1.40 -17.01 -8.21
N ARG A 133 1.59 -16.27 -9.31
CA ARG A 133 1.86 -16.84 -10.64
C ARG A 133 3.18 -17.59 -10.69
N GLU A 134 4.23 -17.04 -10.09
CA GLU A 134 5.54 -17.72 -10.02
C GLU A 134 5.48 -18.97 -9.16
N LEU A 135 4.83 -18.91 -7.99
CA LEU A 135 4.61 -20.08 -7.13
C LEU A 135 3.82 -21.19 -7.86
N ARG A 136 2.79 -20.77 -8.59
CA ARG A 136 1.99 -21.70 -9.40
C ARG A 136 2.83 -22.41 -10.47
N SER A 137 3.69 -21.68 -11.19
CA SER A 137 4.56 -22.26 -12.20
C SER A 137 5.52 -23.31 -11.61
N VAL A 138 5.94 -23.14 -10.35
CA VAL A 138 6.74 -24.15 -9.65
C VAL A 138 5.90 -25.40 -9.34
N LEU A 139 4.67 -25.22 -8.85
CA LEU A 139 3.77 -26.32 -8.52
C LEU A 139 3.32 -27.12 -9.75
N GLU A 140 3.19 -26.46 -10.89
CA GLU A 140 2.84 -27.09 -12.17
C GLU A 140 4.05 -27.72 -12.87
N GLY A 141 5.28 -27.47 -12.36
CA GLY A 141 6.52 -28.05 -12.90
C GLY A 141 7.09 -27.25 -14.09
N ASP A 142 6.55 -26.10 -14.40
CA ASP A 142 6.99 -25.26 -15.52
C ASP A 142 8.29 -24.51 -15.21
N LYS A 143 8.56 -24.24 -13.94
CA LYS A 143 9.76 -23.54 -13.45
C LYS A 143 10.37 -24.26 -12.25
N THR A 144 11.69 -24.13 -12.11
CA THR A 144 12.31 -24.46 -10.82
C THR A 144 12.02 -23.33 -9.81
N ARG A 145 12.19 -23.63 -8.52
CA ARG A 145 12.05 -22.63 -7.46
C ARG A 145 12.99 -21.44 -7.66
N GLU A 146 14.22 -21.69 -8.06
CA GLU A 146 15.24 -20.67 -8.30
C GLU A 146 14.86 -19.77 -9.47
N GLN A 147 14.28 -20.32 -10.53
CA GLN A 147 13.77 -19.54 -11.67
C GLN A 147 12.60 -18.67 -11.26
N ALA A 148 11.68 -19.17 -10.45
CA ALA A 148 10.54 -18.42 -9.94
C ALA A 148 10.97 -17.28 -9.01
N LEU A 149 11.91 -17.54 -8.10
CA LEU A 149 12.50 -16.52 -7.23
C LEU A 149 13.16 -15.41 -8.05
N GLY A 150 13.99 -15.76 -9.04
CA GLY A 150 14.65 -14.81 -9.92
C GLY A 150 13.67 -13.98 -10.76
N SER A 151 12.62 -14.61 -11.30
CA SER A 151 11.58 -13.91 -12.07
C SER A 151 10.81 -12.90 -11.22
N TYR A 152 10.41 -13.29 -10.01
CA TYR A 152 9.69 -12.41 -9.11
C TYR A 152 10.56 -11.24 -8.60
N PHE A 153 11.82 -11.52 -8.26
CA PHE A 153 12.79 -10.49 -7.90
C PHE A 153 12.92 -9.45 -9.02
N ALA A 154 13.18 -9.89 -10.26
CA ALA A 154 13.32 -9.01 -11.41
C ALA A 154 12.05 -8.19 -11.68
N PHE A 155 10.88 -8.81 -11.53
CA PHE A 155 9.60 -8.13 -11.68
C PHE A 155 9.44 -7.02 -10.64
N SER A 156 9.66 -7.29 -9.36
CA SER A 156 9.57 -6.28 -8.30
C SER A 156 10.60 -5.15 -8.52
N ALA A 157 11.85 -5.50 -8.76
CA ALA A 157 12.94 -4.56 -8.97
C ALA A 157 12.70 -3.61 -10.17
N SER A 158 11.99 -4.05 -11.21
CA SER A 158 11.64 -3.23 -12.36
C SER A 158 10.83 -1.98 -12.03
N HIS A 159 10.20 -1.95 -10.85
CA HIS A 159 9.40 -0.81 -10.36
C HIS A 159 10.22 0.19 -9.53
N GLU A 160 11.47 -0.11 -9.20
CA GLU A 160 12.28 0.66 -8.26
C GLU A 160 12.37 2.15 -8.60
N TRP A 161 12.51 2.49 -9.88
CA TRP A 161 12.61 3.89 -10.30
C TRP A 161 11.33 4.69 -9.99
N LYS A 162 10.14 4.07 -10.11
CA LYS A 162 8.84 4.70 -9.80
C LYS A 162 8.75 5.01 -8.31
N TYR A 163 9.14 4.05 -7.46
CA TYR A 163 9.17 4.20 -6.01
C TYR A 163 10.17 5.29 -5.58
N LYS A 164 11.35 5.33 -6.18
CA LYS A 164 12.35 6.38 -5.92
C LYS A 164 11.81 7.78 -6.24
N TRP A 165 11.08 7.93 -7.34
CA TRP A 165 10.47 9.20 -7.71
C TRP A 165 9.36 9.63 -6.76
N LEU A 166 8.46 8.73 -6.40
CA LEU A 166 7.40 9.00 -5.43
C LEU A 166 7.97 9.36 -4.06
N LEU A 167 9.01 8.65 -3.62
CA LEU A 167 9.69 8.94 -2.35
C LEU A 167 10.37 10.32 -2.34
N ARG A 168 10.93 10.76 -3.48
CA ARG A 168 11.44 12.13 -3.62
C ARG A 168 10.30 13.15 -3.50
N GLY A 169 9.18 12.89 -4.17
CA GLY A 169 7.97 13.70 -4.04
C GLY A 169 7.50 13.83 -2.59
N GLN A 170 7.41 12.70 -1.87
CA GLN A 170 7.04 12.67 -0.45
C GLN A 170 7.95 13.55 0.42
N LYS A 171 9.25 13.59 0.13
CA LYS A 171 10.21 14.40 0.88
C LYS A 171 10.17 15.90 0.52
N ILE A 172 9.76 16.24 -0.70
CA ILE A 172 9.76 17.62 -1.22
C ILE A 172 8.44 18.32 -0.90
N LEU A 173 7.31 17.65 -1.09
CA LEU A 173 5.97 18.27 -0.95
C LEU A 173 5.74 19.00 0.38
N PRO A 174 6.10 18.43 1.55
CA PRO A 174 5.90 19.12 2.82
C PRO A 174 6.74 20.38 2.97
N ARG A 175 7.81 20.54 2.16
CA ARG A 175 8.70 21.70 2.18
C ARG A 175 8.24 22.85 1.29
N ILE A 176 7.27 22.61 0.42
CA ILE A 176 6.73 23.64 -0.46
C ILE A 176 5.93 24.64 0.38
N HIS A 177 6.22 25.92 0.19
CA HIS A 177 5.50 26.98 0.90
C HIS A 177 4.00 26.96 0.54
N PRO A 178 3.05 27.04 1.50
CA PRO A 178 1.63 26.83 1.28
C PRO A 178 1.00 27.61 0.11
N PRO A 179 1.24 28.94 -0.08
CA PRO A 179 0.75 29.67 -1.24
C PRO A 179 1.25 29.14 -2.58
N LEU A 180 2.48 28.60 -2.64
CA LEU A 180 3.01 27.98 -3.86
C LEU A 180 2.37 26.61 -4.09
N ALA A 181 2.20 25.81 -3.04
CA ALA A 181 1.51 24.53 -3.12
C ALA A 181 0.07 24.71 -3.63
N GLN A 182 -0.65 25.70 -3.11
CA GLN A 182 -2.00 26.03 -3.57
C GLN A 182 -2.03 26.38 -5.07
N ARG A 183 -1.12 27.24 -5.55
CA ARG A 183 -1.01 27.58 -6.97
C ARG A 183 -0.71 26.38 -7.85
N ILE A 184 0.15 25.46 -7.39
CA ILE A 184 0.46 24.22 -8.10
C ILE A 184 -0.80 23.35 -8.21
N ILE A 185 -1.55 23.20 -7.12
CA ILE A 185 -2.81 22.43 -7.08
C ILE A 185 -3.84 23.07 -8.02
N GLU A 186 -4.03 24.38 -7.94
CA GLU A 186 -4.96 25.13 -8.80
C GLU A 186 -4.59 24.99 -10.28
N ALA A 187 -3.31 25.14 -10.62
CA ALA A 187 -2.81 24.95 -11.99
C ALA A 187 -2.97 23.50 -12.48
N GLY A 188 -2.82 22.53 -11.58
CA GLY A 188 -3.00 21.11 -11.86
C GLY A 188 -4.46 20.66 -11.89
N ASN A 189 -5.39 21.48 -11.39
CA ASN A 189 -6.83 21.15 -11.35
C ASN A 189 -7.53 21.34 -12.71
N ARG A 190 -6.87 20.88 -13.77
CA ARG A 190 -7.43 20.81 -15.13
C ARG A 190 -7.81 19.36 -15.44
N PRO A 191 -9.01 19.09 -15.94
CA PRO A 191 -9.45 17.72 -16.17
C PRO A 191 -8.47 16.88 -17.01
N SER A 192 -7.84 17.44 -18.03
CA SER A 192 -6.86 16.76 -18.86
C SER A 192 -5.58 16.39 -18.10
N PHE A 193 -5.10 17.27 -17.24
CA PHE A 193 -3.92 17.02 -16.41
C PHE A 193 -4.23 16.00 -15.30
N LEU A 194 -5.38 16.12 -14.67
CA LEU A 194 -5.82 15.15 -13.66
C LEU A 194 -5.95 13.75 -14.26
N ASN A 195 -6.66 13.62 -15.39
CA ASN A 195 -6.79 12.35 -16.08
C ASN A 195 -5.44 11.76 -16.50
N TRP A 196 -4.54 12.59 -17.01
CA TRP A 196 -3.19 12.17 -17.35
C TRP A 196 -2.41 11.68 -16.12
N SER A 197 -2.42 12.46 -15.03
CA SER A 197 -1.75 12.12 -13.78
C SER A 197 -2.29 10.85 -13.15
N PHE A 198 -3.63 10.71 -13.09
CA PHE A 198 -4.27 9.51 -12.55
C PHE A 198 -3.97 8.28 -13.39
N ASN A 199 -3.98 8.38 -14.72
CA ASN A 199 -3.63 7.27 -15.58
C ASN A 199 -2.18 6.82 -15.36
N HIS A 200 -1.23 7.77 -15.25
CA HIS A 200 0.17 7.43 -14.95
C HIS A 200 0.32 6.79 -13.56
N TYR A 201 -0.37 7.32 -12.56
CA TYR A 201 -0.36 6.77 -11.22
C TYR A 201 -0.98 5.37 -11.17
N TRP A 202 -2.13 5.18 -11.79
CA TRP A 202 -2.79 3.89 -11.90
C TRP A 202 -1.91 2.83 -12.57
N ASN A 203 -1.21 3.20 -13.62
CA ASN A 203 -0.31 2.32 -14.38
C ASN A 203 0.99 1.95 -13.63
N ILE A 204 1.21 2.47 -12.42
CA ILE A 204 2.34 2.00 -11.60
C ILE A 204 2.17 0.54 -11.22
N ALA A 205 0.97 0.16 -10.81
CA ALA A 205 0.64 -1.19 -10.38
C ALA A 205 -0.85 -1.46 -10.65
N THR A 206 -1.19 -1.91 -11.85
CA THR A 206 -2.57 -2.28 -12.22
C THR A 206 -2.73 -3.78 -12.04
N PRO A 207 -3.46 -4.25 -11.01
CA PRO A 207 -3.65 -5.67 -10.82
C PRO A 207 -4.52 -6.25 -11.93
N ASP A 208 -4.01 -7.26 -12.64
CA ASP A 208 -4.77 -8.06 -13.61
C ASP A 208 -5.73 -9.04 -12.93
N ILE A 209 -6.39 -8.60 -11.88
CA ILE A 209 -7.27 -9.47 -11.08
C ILE A 209 -8.50 -9.91 -11.89
N VAL A 210 -8.91 -9.10 -12.86
CA VAL A 210 -10.14 -9.31 -13.64
C VAL A 210 -9.96 -10.31 -14.77
N THR A 211 -8.74 -10.58 -15.22
CA THR A 211 -8.47 -11.47 -16.38
C THR A 211 -8.02 -12.87 -16.01
N ALA A 212 -7.79 -13.18 -14.74
CA ALA A 212 -7.51 -14.54 -14.31
C ALA A 212 -8.81 -15.34 -14.28
N THR A 213 -9.21 -15.89 -15.42
CA THR A 213 -10.19 -16.98 -15.44
C THR A 213 -9.71 -18.06 -14.48
N PRO A 214 -10.49 -18.46 -13.45
CA PRO A 214 -10.09 -19.54 -12.58
C PRO A 214 -9.85 -20.78 -13.44
N SER A 215 -8.62 -21.26 -13.50
CA SER A 215 -8.37 -22.57 -14.09
C SER A 215 -9.18 -23.58 -13.30
N PRO A 216 -9.97 -24.45 -13.93
CA PRO A 216 -10.73 -25.45 -13.20
C PRO A 216 -9.74 -26.23 -12.34
N ALA A 217 -9.95 -26.17 -11.02
CA ALA A 217 -9.14 -26.92 -10.08
C ALA A 217 -9.14 -28.39 -10.54
N ARG A 218 -7.98 -28.91 -10.94
CA ARG A 218 -7.82 -30.34 -11.11
C ARG A 218 -8.11 -30.95 -9.75
N ARG A 219 -9.30 -31.56 -9.60
CA ARG A 219 -9.59 -32.42 -8.47
C ARG A 219 -8.60 -33.58 -8.58
N THR A 220 -7.52 -33.51 -7.82
CA THR A 220 -6.72 -34.71 -7.52
C THR A 220 -7.64 -35.63 -6.75
N VAL A 221 -8.17 -36.63 -7.44
CA VAL A 221 -8.81 -37.77 -6.80
C VAL A 221 -7.69 -38.46 -6.04
N VAL A 222 -7.65 -38.23 -4.71
CA VAL A 222 -6.83 -39.06 -3.82
C VAL A 222 -7.46 -40.46 -3.89
N PRO A 223 -6.74 -41.50 -4.40
CA PRO A 223 -7.28 -42.83 -4.38
C PRO A 223 -7.47 -43.23 -2.93
N ALA A 224 -8.69 -43.65 -2.58
CA ALA A 224 -8.98 -44.25 -1.29
C ALA A 224 -8.04 -45.45 -1.13
N SER A 225 -7.06 -45.34 -0.23
CA SER A 225 -6.21 -46.48 0.13
C SER A 225 -7.10 -47.53 0.76
N ALA A 226 -7.11 -48.70 0.17
CA ALA A 226 -7.79 -49.85 0.66
C ALA A 226 -7.34 -50.16 2.10
N ALA A 227 -8.26 -50.10 3.02
CA ALA A 227 -8.11 -50.71 4.33
C ALA A 227 -8.17 -52.23 4.14
N ALA A 228 -7.12 -52.93 4.47
CA ALA A 228 -7.09 -54.35 4.81
C ALA A 228 -6.34 -54.49 6.13
#